data_0e4fd12ebdb76a954dd044f6a9f23d77
#
_entry.id   0e4fd12ebdb76a954dd044f6a9f23d77
#
_cell.length_a   1.000
_cell.length_b   1.000
_cell.length_c   1.000
_cell.angle_alpha   90.00
_cell.angle_beta   90.00
_cell.angle_gamma   90.00
#
_symmetry.space_group_name_H-M   'P 1'
#
loop_
_entity.id
_entity.type
_entity.pdbx_description
1 polymer ?
#
loop_
_entity_poly.entity_id
_entity_poly.type
_entity_poly.pdbx_seq_one_letter_code
_entity_poly.pdbx_strand_id
1 'polypeptide(L)'
;MKLKIFITILIAALFSAGCTSQKKKETTISISGAFALYPLVVKWAEEYQKEHPEIRFNITGGGAGKGMADALAGVVDLGMFSREISQEEKDKGVWWVGLTIDAVLPTINAENPLLNEIKARGITKEEFTGIFINGSIKDWNQLIPGKESLPIQVFTRSDACGAAETWAKYLGAKQENLQGVGIYGDPGLAEAVIKDKLSFGFNNTNYAYDIKTGSKRPGIEIAPIDINANGKIDPEEDVYGSFSSVLQSISAGIYPSPPARELYFVAKAKPTKKAVLDFIKWTLTEGQQHITEAGYVPIEQEKIYSYLEKLK
;
A
#
# COMPACT_ATOMS: atom_id res chain seq x y z
N MET A 1 49.85 -49.34 34.74
CA MET A 1 49.67 -48.80 33.40
C MET A 1 48.21 -48.98 32.89
N LYS A 2 47.55 -50.10 33.16
CA LYS A 2 46.16 -50.39 32.68
C LYS A 2 45.07 -49.50 33.29
N LEU A 3 45.22 -49.02 34.51
CA LEU A 3 44.20 -48.22 35.24
C LEU A 3 44.17 -46.73 34.75
N LYS A 4 45.31 -46.16 34.34
CA LYS A 4 45.40 -44.80 33.81
C LYS A 4 44.75 -44.65 32.43
N ILE A 5 44.75 -45.71 31.61
CA ILE A 5 44.17 -45.74 30.28
C ILE A 5 42.61 -45.75 30.36
N PHE A 6 42.04 -46.41 31.38
CA PHE A 6 40.58 -46.47 31.59
C PHE A 6 39.98 -45.10 32.00
N ILE A 7 40.72 -44.35 32.83
CA ILE A 7 40.27 -43.00 33.28
C ILE A 7 40.33 -41.97 32.13
N THR A 8 41.31 -42.09 31.24
CA THR A 8 41.44 -41.17 30.10
C THR A 8 40.33 -41.40 29.03
N ILE A 9 39.89 -42.66 28.87
CA ILE A 9 38.76 -42.98 27.93
C ILE A 9 37.42 -42.53 28.50
N LEU A 10 37.23 -42.57 29.82
CA LEU A 10 36.00 -42.14 30.48
C LEU A 10 35.78 -40.61 30.44
N ILE A 11 36.90 -39.83 30.48
CA ILE A 11 36.84 -38.35 30.38
C ILE A 11 36.60 -37.91 28.93
N ALA A 12 37.10 -38.64 27.91
CA ALA A 12 36.80 -38.38 26.51
C ALA A 12 35.38 -38.64 26.12
N ALA A 13 34.66 -39.57 26.79
CA ALA A 13 33.27 -39.86 26.51
C ALA A 13 32.26 -38.81 27.11
N LEU A 14 32.68 -38.02 28.10
CA LEU A 14 31.88 -36.97 28.71
C LEU A 14 31.88 -35.64 27.93
N PHE A 15 32.84 -35.44 27.01
CA PHE A 15 32.87 -34.22 26.14
C PHE A 15 32.12 -34.36 24.82
N SER A 16 31.58 -35.52 24.49
CA SER A 16 30.75 -35.76 23.28
C SER A 16 29.26 -35.54 23.47
N ALA A 17 28.79 -35.10 24.65
CA ALA A 17 27.47 -34.53 24.81
C ALA A 17 27.41 -33.10 24.23
N GLY A 18 27.90 -32.95 23.02
CA GLY A 18 27.79 -31.73 22.24
C GLY A 18 26.30 -31.41 22.05
N CYS A 19 25.91 -30.24 22.47
CA CYS A 19 24.62 -29.64 22.17
C CYS A 19 24.25 -29.85 20.71
N THR A 20 23.44 -30.86 20.41
CA THR A 20 22.65 -30.90 19.19
C THR A 20 21.62 -29.80 19.33
N SER A 21 22.01 -28.56 19.04
CA SER A 21 21.08 -27.50 18.74
C SER A 21 20.23 -28.03 17.59
N GLN A 22 19.05 -28.56 17.88
CA GLN A 22 18.06 -28.84 16.85
C GLN A 22 17.80 -27.52 16.17
N LYS A 23 18.39 -27.31 14.97
CA LYS A 23 18.00 -26.20 14.10
C LYS A 23 16.49 -26.30 13.93
N LYS A 24 15.74 -25.40 14.58
CA LYS A 24 14.30 -25.26 14.31
C LYS A 24 14.13 -25.20 12.79
N LYS A 25 13.28 -26.07 12.25
CA LYS A 25 13.06 -26.14 10.80
C LYS A 25 12.53 -24.78 10.35
N GLU A 26 13.30 -24.07 9.52
CA GLU A 26 12.90 -22.79 8.98
C GLU A 26 11.59 -22.95 8.19
N THR A 27 10.65 -22.06 8.45
CA THR A 27 9.36 -22.02 7.74
C THR A 27 9.26 -20.71 6.97
N THR A 28 9.03 -20.80 5.67
CA THR A 28 8.90 -19.60 4.81
C THR A 28 7.43 -19.23 4.66
N ILE A 29 7.10 -17.96 4.82
CA ILE A 29 5.81 -17.35 4.44
C ILE A 29 6.06 -16.56 3.15
N SER A 30 5.31 -16.93 2.09
CA SER A 30 5.40 -16.27 0.77
C SER A 30 4.25 -15.29 0.60
N ILE A 31 4.58 -14.04 0.19
CA ILE A 31 3.62 -12.95 0.05
C ILE A 31 3.91 -12.18 -1.24
N SER A 32 2.89 -11.88 -2.05
CA SER A 32 3.06 -11.06 -3.24
C SER A 32 1.92 -10.07 -3.44
N GLY A 33 2.11 -9.02 -4.22
CA GLY A 33 1.00 -8.21 -4.70
C GLY A 33 1.13 -6.71 -4.53
N ALA A 34 0.11 -6.08 -3.94
CA ALA A 34 -0.10 -4.63 -3.95
C ALA A 34 1.08 -3.83 -3.38
N PHE A 35 1.65 -2.94 -4.19
CA PHE A 35 2.67 -1.98 -3.72
C PHE A 35 2.17 -1.11 -2.57
N ALA A 36 0.88 -0.78 -2.55
CA ALA A 36 0.26 -0.02 -1.46
C ALA A 36 0.47 -0.63 -0.07
N LEU A 37 0.48 -1.96 0.04
CA LEU A 37 0.63 -2.67 1.32
C LEU A 37 2.08 -3.14 1.57
N TYR A 38 2.92 -3.14 0.53
CA TYR A 38 4.28 -3.68 0.57
C TYR A 38 5.15 -3.09 1.71
N PRO A 39 5.21 -1.76 1.93
CA PRO A 39 6.03 -1.19 3.01
C PRO A 39 5.62 -1.69 4.40
N LEU A 40 4.31 -1.77 4.67
CA LEU A 40 3.80 -2.24 5.95
C LEU A 40 4.07 -3.73 6.17
N VAL A 41 3.90 -4.56 5.13
CA VAL A 41 4.17 -6.01 5.22
C VAL A 41 5.65 -6.28 5.46
N VAL A 42 6.55 -5.50 4.85
CA VAL A 42 8.00 -5.58 5.14
C VAL A 42 8.28 -5.21 6.60
N LYS A 43 7.72 -4.09 7.07
CA LYS A 43 7.85 -3.68 8.49
C LYS A 43 7.33 -4.76 9.44
N TRP A 44 6.15 -5.32 9.18
CA TRP A 44 5.58 -6.40 9.99
C TRP A 44 6.44 -7.66 9.97
N ALA A 45 6.99 -8.03 8.82
CA ALA A 45 7.87 -9.19 8.71
C ALA A 45 9.14 -9.00 9.55
N GLU A 46 9.76 -7.81 9.51
CA GLU A 46 10.94 -7.47 10.31
C GLU A 46 10.64 -7.53 11.81
N GLU A 47 9.51 -6.96 12.27
CA GLU A 47 9.13 -6.97 13.67
C GLU A 47 8.78 -8.39 14.14
N TYR A 48 7.99 -9.13 13.37
CA TYR A 48 7.60 -10.50 13.68
C TYR A 48 8.81 -11.44 13.78
N GLN A 49 9.81 -11.28 12.91
CA GLN A 49 11.03 -12.11 12.93
C GLN A 49 11.88 -11.92 14.19
N LYS A 50 11.76 -10.78 14.90
CA LYS A 50 12.48 -10.58 16.17
C LYS A 50 12.05 -11.59 17.24
N GLU A 51 10.76 -11.95 17.24
CA GLU A 51 10.15 -12.89 18.17
C GLU A 51 10.09 -14.32 17.59
N HIS A 52 10.11 -14.45 16.27
CA HIS A 52 9.98 -15.71 15.52
C HIS A 52 11.15 -15.91 14.53
N PRO A 53 12.39 -16.08 15.04
CA PRO A 53 13.57 -16.14 14.18
C PRO A 53 13.64 -17.36 13.25
N GLU A 54 12.79 -18.38 13.48
CA GLU A 54 12.62 -19.54 12.58
C GLU A 54 11.76 -19.24 11.35
N ILE A 55 11.03 -18.10 11.34
CA ILE A 55 10.18 -17.72 10.20
C ILE A 55 11.01 -16.90 9.20
N ARG A 56 10.87 -17.24 7.92
CA ARG A 56 11.41 -16.47 6.80
C ARG A 56 10.27 -15.90 5.98
N PHE A 57 10.45 -14.73 5.44
CA PHE A 57 9.50 -14.10 4.54
C PHE A 57 10.08 -13.98 3.13
N ASN A 58 9.24 -14.30 2.13
CA ASN A 58 9.51 -13.99 0.73
C ASN A 58 8.42 -13.03 0.27
N ILE A 59 8.74 -11.74 0.17
CA ILE A 59 7.76 -10.67 -0.11
C ILE A 59 8.12 -10.02 -1.44
N THR A 60 7.16 -9.99 -2.37
CA THR A 60 7.34 -9.39 -3.70
C THR A 60 6.21 -8.42 -4.03
N GLY A 61 6.55 -7.25 -4.60
CA GLY A 61 5.58 -6.34 -5.20
C GLY A 61 5.12 -6.82 -6.58
N GLY A 62 4.10 -6.15 -7.15
CA GLY A 62 3.62 -6.47 -8.51
C GLY A 62 2.18 -6.06 -8.80
N GLY A 63 1.59 -5.23 -7.91
CA GLY A 63 0.20 -4.76 -8.04
C GLY A 63 -0.83 -5.72 -7.44
N ALA A 64 -2.03 -5.20 -7.16
CA ALA A 64 -3.12 -5.95 -6.53
C ALA A 64 -3.60 -7.13 -7.40
N GLY A 65 -3.63 -6.95 -8.71
CA GLY A 65 -4.01 -8.01 -9.65
C GLY A 65 -3.07 -9.22 -9.57
N LYS A 66 -1.74 -8.98 -9.49
CA LYS A 66 -0.78 -10.06 -9.25
C LYS A 66 -1.01 -10.74 -7.91
N GLY A 67 -1.22 -9.98 -6.83
CA GLY A 67 -1.49 -10.54 -5.51
C GLY A 67 -2.70 -11.47 -5.48
N MET A 68 -3.81 -11.07 -6.11
CA MET A 68 -5.01 -11.89 -6.24
C MET A 68 -4.74 -13.14 -7.09
N ALA A 69 -4.09 -12.99 -8.24
CA ALA A 69 -3.79 -14.12 -9.14
C ALA A 69 -2.87 -15.15 -8.47
N ASP A 70 -1.79 -14.73 -7.83
CA ASP A 70 -0.85 -15.60 -7.13
C ASP A 70 -1.52 -16.32 -5.94
N ALA A 71 -2.37 -15.61 -5.20
CA ALA A 71 -3.12 -16.19 -4.08
C ALA A 71 -4.11 -17.27 -4.57
N LEU A 72 -4.96 -16.96 -5.56
CA LEU A 72 -5.94 -17.90 -6.09
C LEU A 72 -5.27 -19.12 -6.75
N ALA A 73 -4.13 -18.94 -7.40
CA ALA A 73 -3.33 -20.03 -7.96
C ALA A 73 -2.61 -20.87 -6.88
N GLY A 74 -2.53 -20.37 -5.62
CA GLY A 74 -1.79 -21.01 -4.54
C GLY A 74 -0.26 -20.94 -4.72
N VAL A 75 0.22 -19.97 -5.48
CA VAL A 75 1.66 -19.72 -5.70
C VAL A 75 2.30 -19.08 -4.47
N VAL A 76 1.51 -18.28 -3.73
CA VAL A 76 1.91 -17.66 -2.47
C VAL A 76 0.94 -18.06 -1.35
N ASP A 77 1.41 -17.95 -0.11
CA ASP A 77 0.57 -18.16 1.07
C ASP A 77 -0.47 -17.03 1.21
N LEU A 78 -0.07 -15.77 0.93
CA LEU A 78 -0.90 -14.58 1.04
C LEU A 78 -0.69 -13.63 -0.15
N GLY A 79 -1.77 -13.07 -0.66
CA GLY A 79 -1.75 -11.95 -1.61
C GLY A 79 -1.95 -10.62 -0.89
N MET A 80 -1.13 -9.60 -1.18
CA MET A 80 -1.39 -8.21 -0.81
C MET A 80 -2.39 -7.62 -1.79
N PHE A 81 -3.49 -7.05 -1.28
CA PHE A 81 -4.58 -6.57 -2.10
C PHE A 81 -5.06 -5.19 -1.65
N SER A 82 -5.33 -4.28 -2.57
CA SER A 82 -5.53 -2.85 -2.29
C SER A 82 -6.70 -2.23 -3.04
N ARG A 83 -7.78 -2.98 -3.23
CA ARG A 83 -9.08 -2.51 -3.70
C ARG A 83 -10.20 -3.38 -3.14
N GLU A 84 -11.42 -2.99 -3.36
CA GLU A 84 -12.57 -3.82 -3.00
C GLU A 84 -12.51 -5.20 -3.68
N ILE A 85 -12.84 -6.23 -2.94
CA ILE A 85 -12.92 -7.60 -3.46
C ILE A 85 -14.23 -7.75 -4.22
N SER A 86 -14.14 -8.00 -5.51
CA SER A 86 -15.30 -8.11 -6.40
C SER A 86 -16.16 -9.34 -6.09
N GLN A 87 -17.42 -9.33 -6.53
CA GLN A 87 -18.30 -10.49 -6.38
C GLN A 87 -17.73 -11.72 -7.12
N GLU A 88 -17.15 -11.52 -8.32
CA GLU A 88 -16.51 -12.60 -9.08
C GLU A 88 -15.33 -13.25 -8.30
N GLU A 89 -14.55 -12.45 -7.57
CA GLU A 89 -13.45 -12.97 -6.73
C GLU A 89 -14.00 -13.73 -5.51
N LYS A 90 -15.07 -13.23 -4.89
CA LYS A 90 -15.77 -13.94 -3.80
C LYS A 90 -16.35 -15.28 -4.28
N ASP A 91 -16.94 -15.32 -5.47
CA ASP A 91 -17.52 -16.52 -6.08
C ASP A 91 -16.43 -17.57 -6.42
N LYS A 92 -15.19 -17.13 -6.66
CA LYS A 92 -14.00 -18.01 -6.80
C LYS A 92 -13.52 -18.55 -5.45
N GLY A 93 -14.17 -18.22 -4.34
CA GLY A 93 -13.85 -18.72 -3.00
C GLY A 93 -12.68 -18.03 -2.33
N VAL A 94 -12.30 -16.82 -2.76
CA VAL A 94 -11.22 -16.08 -2.10
C VAL A 94 -11.54 -15.87 -0.62
N TRP A 95 -10.54 -16.14 0.22
CA TRP A 95 -10.58 -15.80 1.65
C TRP A 95 -9.78 -14.50 1.87
N TRP A 96 -10.25 -13.64 2.79
CA TRP A 96 -9.57 -12.35 3.05
C TRP A 96 -9.74 -11.85 4.48
N VAL A 97 -8.80 -11.02 4.90
CA VAL A 97 -8.88 -10.17 6.09
C VAL A 97 -8.43 -8.75 5.74
N GLY A 98 -9.15 -7.75 6.25
CA GLY A 98 -8.76 -6.36 6.20
C GLY A 98 -7.70 -6.07 7.26
N LEU A 99 -6.77 -5.18 6.94
CA LEU A 99 -5.58 -4.94 7.74
C LEU A 99 -5.46 -3.48 8.18
N THR A 100 -5.70 -2.57 7.25
CA THR A 100 -5.44 -1.13 7.40
C THR A 100 -6.13 -0.34 6.29
N ILE A 101 -6.08 0.99 6.38
CA ILE A 101 -6.59 1.92 5.35
C ILE A 101 -5.43 2.77 4.84
N ASP A 102 -5.41 3.01 3.52
CA ASP A 102 -4.61 4.04 2.86
C ASP A 102 -5.48 4.88 1.93
N ALA A 103 -4.86 5.80 1.19
CA ALA A 103 -5.53 6.53 0.12
C ALA A 103 -4.65 6.69 -1.11
N VAL A 104 -5.31 6.95 -2.24
CA VAL A 104 -4.68 7.41 -3.48
C VAL A 104 -4.81 8.92 -3.54
N LEU A 105 -3.70 9.61 -3.75
CA LEU A 105 -3.62 11.07 -3.80
C LEU A 105 -3.30 11.52 -5.24
N PRO A 106 -3.97 12.56 -5.76
CA PRO A 106 -3.59 13.17 -7.03
C PRO A 106 -2.27 13.91 -6.88
N THR A 107 -1.28 13.55 -7.70
CA THR A 107 0.09 14.05 -7.58
C THR A 107 0.52 14.82 -8.82
N ILE A 108 1.22 15.94 -8.60
CA ILE A 108 1.83 16.78 -9.62
C ILE A 108 3.30 17.03 -9.29
N ASN A 109 4.05 17.52 -10.25
CA ASN A 109 5.43 17.91 -10.02
C ASN A 109 5.50 19.15 -9.11
N ALA A 110 6.41 19.14 -8.14
CA ALA A 110 6.60 20.27 -7.22
C ALA A 110 7.17 21.54 -7.89
N GLU A 111 7.72 21.41 -9.11
CA GLU A 111 8.18 22.55 -9.93
C GLU A 111 7.17 22.93 -11.03
N ASN A 112 5.90 22.52 -10.91
CA ASN A 112 4.88 22.92 -11.86
C ASN A 112 4.75 24.45 -11.86
N PRO A 113 4.80 25.12 -13.03
CA PRO A 113 4.79 26.58 -13.11
C PRO A 113 3.50 27.22 -12.59
N LEU A 114 2.42 26.45 -12.47
CA LEU A 114 1.11 26.91 -11.94
C LEU A 114 0.79 26.33 -10.56
N LEU A 115 1.81 25.83 -9.84
CA LEU A 115 1.64 25.14 -8.55
C LEU A 115 0.83 25.94 -7.54
N ASN A 116 1.14 27.24 -7.39
CA ASN A 116 0.47 28.08 -6.39
C ASN A 116 -1.03 28.26 -6.70
N GLU A 117 -1.37 28.46 -7.96
CA GLU A 117 -2.74 28.59 -8.43
C GLU A 117 -3.51 27.28 -8.25
N ILE A 118 -2.89 26.14 -8.61
CA ILE A 118 -3.47 24.81 -8.43
C ILE A 118 -3.77 24.56 -6.94
N LYS A 119 -2.83 24.87 -6.05
CA LYS A 119 -2.99 24.69 -4.60
C LYS A 119 -4.07 25.59 -4.02
N ALA A 120 -4.20 26.81 -4.50
CA ALA A 120 -5.19 27.77 -3.99
C ALA A 120 -6.61 27.42 -4.39
N ARG A 121 -6.80 26.94 -5.66
CA ARG A 121 -8.13 26.63 -6.16
C ARG A 121 -8.58 25.20 -5.97
N GLY A 122 -7.64 24.26 -5.88
CA GLY A 122 -7.92 22.83 -5.95
C GLY A 122 -8.37 22.37 -7.34
N ILE A 123 -8.68 21.08 -7.45
CA ILE A 123 -9.22 20.44 -8.67
C ILE A 123 -10.48 19.69 -8.26
N THR A 124 -11.58 19.92 -8.97
CA THR A 124 -12.84 19.24 -8.72
C THR A 124 -12.85 17.82 -9.28
N LYS A 125 -13.76 16.98 -8.79
CA LYS A 125 -13.94 15.61 -9.30
C LYS A 125 -14.25 15.59 -10.80
N GLU A 126 -15.04 16.53 -11.27
CA GLU A 126 -15.42 16.70 -12.68
C GLU A 126 -14.19 17.04 -13.53
N GLU A 127 -13.31 17.91 -13.04
CA GLU A 127 -12.06 18.26 -13.72
C GLU A 127 -11.09 17.07 -13.74
N PHE A 128 -10.95 16.34 -12.65
CA PHE A 128 -10.20 15.08 -12.67
C PHE A 128 -10.77 14.08 -13.68
N THR A 129 -12.09 13.97 -13.80
CA THR A 129 -12.75 13.15 -14.83
C THR A 129 -12.41 13.65 -16.22
N GLY A 130 -12.39 14.98 -16.43
CA GLY A 130 -11.95 15.61 -17.65
C GLY A 130 -10.52 15.27 -18.06
N ILE A 131 -9.61 15.19 -17.08
CA ILE A 131 -8.20 14.89 -17.30
C ILE A 131 -7.98 13.37 -17.51
N PHE A 132 -8.46 12.53 -16.58
CA PHE A 132 -8.08 11.14 -16.49
C PHE A 132 -9.00 10.16 -17.23
N ILE A 133 -10.25 10.55 -17.57
CA ILE A 133 -11.23 9.61 -18.15
C ILE A 133 -11.60 10.00 -19.58
N ASN A 134 -12.12 11.20 -19.81
CA ASN A 134 -12.64 11.57 -21.12
C ASN A 134 -11.69 12.43 -21.97
N GLY A 135 -10.59 12.90 -21.38
CA GLY A 135 -9.57 13.69 -22.07
C GLY A 135 -10.08 15.04 -22.60
N SER A 136 -11.10 15.62 -21.99
CA SER A 136 -11.62 16.96 -22.34
C SER A 136 -10.73 18.08 -21.83
N ILE A 137 -9.97 17.83 -20.77
CA ILE A 137 -8.99 18.75 -20.19
C ILE A 137 -7.58 18.19 -20.50
N LYS A 138 -6.84 18.92 -21.33
CA LYS A 138 -5.48 18.53 -21.82
C LYS A 138 -4.43 19.59 -21.59
N ASP A 139 -4.84 20.75 -21.11
CA ASP A 139 -3.99 21.91 -20.92
C ASP A 139 -4.26 22.57 -19.57
N TRP A 140 -3.21 23.01 -18.89
CA TRP A 140 -3.32 23.66 -17.59
C TRP A 140 -4.10 24.98 -17.64
N ASN A 141 -4.13 25.68 -18.78
CA ASN A 141 -4.93 26.91 -18.93
C ASN A 141 -6.44 26.66 -18.93
N GLN A 142 -6.89 25.44 -19.18
CA GLN A 142 -8.31 25.07 -19.04
C GLN A 142 -8.74 25.02 -17.57
N LEU A 143 -7.78 24.74 -16.66
CA LEU A 143 -7.98 24.75 -15.21
C LEU A 143 -7.69 26.14 -14.62
N ILE A 144 -6.70 26.85 -15.14
CA ILE A 144 -6.24 28.15 -14.67
C ILE A 144 -6.38 29.19 -15.81
N PRO A 145 -7.58 29.75 -16.01
CA PRO A 145 -7.81 30.70 -17.11
C PRO A 145 -6.89 31.92 -17.03
N GLY A 146 -6.50 32.40 -18.22
CA GLY A 146 -5.62 33.58 -18.35
C GLY A 146 -4.12 33.29 -18.29
N LYS A 147 -3.74 32.01 -18.15
CA LYS A 147 -2.33 31.57 -18.26
C LYS A 147 -2.02 31.12 -19.71
N GLU A 148 -0.72 31.01 -20.00
CA GLU A 148 -0.28 30.43 -21.26
C GLU A 148 -0.67 28.96 -21.40
N SER A 149 -0.72 28.47 -22.64
CA SER A 149 -1.02 27.05 -22.92
C SER A 149 0.16 26.18 -22.50
N LEU A 150 -0.08 25.26 -21.59
CA LEU A 150 0.87 24.29 -21.08
C LEU A 150 0.18 22.92 -21.06
N PRO A 151 0.61 21.96 -21.91
CA PRO A 151 -0.04 20.66 -22.00
C PRO A 151 0.09 19.87 -20.69
N ILE A 152 -0.98 19.21 -20.25
CA ILE A 152 -0.94 18.30 -19.11
C ILE A 152 -0.36 16.96 -19.57
N GLN A 153 0.77 16.54 -18.99
CA GLN A 153 1.32 15.20 -19.18
C GLN A 153 0.70 14.24 -18.16
N VAL A 154 -0.30 13.49 -18.60
CA VAL A 154 -1.02 12.55 -17.72
C VAL A 154 -0.26 11.22 -17.65
N PHE A 155 0.01 10.75 -16.42
CA PHE A 155 0.56 9.43 -16.14
C PHE A 155 -0.46 8.56 -15.42
N THR A 156 -0.57 7.31 -15.82
CA THR A 156 -1.42 6.30 -15.23
C THR A 156 -0.65 4.99 -15.00
N ARG A 157 -1.33 3.92 -14.61
CA ARG A 157 -0.71 2.62 -14.34
C ARG A 157 -0.88 1.66 -15.51
N SER A 158 0.21 0.97 -15.89
CA SER A 158 0.20 -0.09 -16.91
C SER A 158 -0.10 -1.47 -16.33
N ASP A 159 0.04 -1.66 -15.00
CA ASP A 159 -0.26 -2.90 -14.31
C ASP A 159 -1.68 -2.88 -13.70
N ALA A 160 -2.28 -4.05 -13.53
CA ALA A 160 -3.55 -4.21 -12.82
C ALA A 160 -3.34 -3.93 -11.33
N CYS A 161 -3.71 -2.74 -10.87
CA CYS A 161 -3.42 -2.30 -9.51
C CYS A 161 -4.58 -1.63 -8.81
N GLY A 162 -4.61 -1.75 -7.48
CA GLY A 162 -5.63 -1.14 -6.67
C GLY A 162 -5.61 0.39 -6.67
N ALA A 163 -4.45 1.04 -6.89
CA ALA A 163 -4.40 2.50 -6.97
C ALA A 163 -5.19 3.03 -8.17
N ALA A 164 -4.94 2.49 -9.37
CA ALA A 164 -5.65 2.87 -10.58
C ALA A 164 -7.14 2.51 -10.52
N GLU A 165 -7.48 1.32 -10.01
CA GLU A 165 -8.88 0.91 -9.83
C GLU A 165 -9.62 1.85 -8.87
N THR A 166 -9.01 2.19 -7.74
CA THR A 166 -9.62 3.08 -6.73
C THR A 166 -9.75 4.52 -7.23
N TRP A 167 -8.74 5.02 -7.95
CA TRP A 167 -8.79 6.34 -8.57
C TRP A 167 -9.89 6.42 -9.64
N ALA A 168 -9.94 5.44 -10.54
CA ALA A 168 -11.00 5.35 -11.55
C ALA A 168 -12.38 5.23 -10.92
N LYS A 169 -12.54 4.42 -9.85
CA LYS A 169 -13.81 4.29 -9.11
C LYS A 169 -14.26 5.63 -8.50
N TYR A 170 -13.32 6.41 -7.95
CA TYR A 170 -13.61 7.77 -7.49
C TYR A 170 -14.18 8.65 -8.61
N LEU A 171 -13.64 8.51 -9.82
CA LEU A 171 -14.08 9.24 -11.01
C LEU A 171 -15.31 8.64 -11.71
N GLY A 172 -15.92 7.58 -11.16
CA GLY A 172 -17.08 6.91 -11.72
C GLY A 172 -16.78 5.98 -12.89
N ALA A 173 -15.55 5.48 -13.01
CA ALA A 173 -15.05 4.68 -14.12
C ALA A 173 -14.31 3.41 -13.62
N LYS A 174 -13.70 2.68 -14.55
CA LYS A 174 -12.84 1.52 -14.27
C LYS A 174 -11.41 1.83 -14.66
N GLN A 175 -10.45 1.03 -14.17
CA GLN A 175 -9.02 1.25 -14.46
C GLN A 175 -8.73 1.36 -15.96
N GLU A 176 -9.34 0.52 -16.80
CA GLU A 176 -9.14 0.52 -18.24
C GLU A 176 -9.64 1.78 -18.96
N ASN A 177 -10.42 2.62 -18.30
CA ASN A 177 -10.87 3.89 -18.83
C ASN A 177 -9.87 5.05 -18.56
N LEU A 178 -8.89 4.82 -17.68
CA LEU A 178 -7.89 5.85 -17.36
C LEU A 178 -7.02 6.13 -18.58
N GLN A 179 -6.93 7.41 -18.94
CA GLN A 179 -6.08 7.92 -20.01
C GLN A 179 -4.70 8.32 -19.48
N GLY A 180 -3.74 8.48 -20.39
CA GLY A 180 -2.38 8.87 -20.09
C GLY A 180 -1.35 7.79 -20.41
N VAL A 181 -0.08 8.11 -20.14
CA VAL A 181 1.04 7.19 -20.35
C VAL A 181 1.07 6.18 -19.21
N GLY A 182 0.97 4.88 -19.54
CA GLY A 182 0.98 3.80 -18.57
C GLY A 182 2.37 3.53 -18.00
N ILE A 183 2.53 3.68 -16.68
CA ILE A 183 3.78 3.45 -15.94
C ILE A 183 3.61 2.26 -15.00
N TYR A 184 4.62 1.39 -14.93
CA TYR A 184 4.59 0.23 -14.08
C TYR A 184 4.92 0.56 -12.62
N GLY A 185 4.06 0.14 -11.71
CA GLY A 185 4.28 0.21 -10.27
C GLY A 185 4.15 1.62 -9.68
N ASP A 186 3.87 1.70 -8.37
CA ASP A 186 3.81 2.97 -7.64
C ASP A 186 5.15 3.73 -7.63
N PRO A 187 6.31 3.06 -7.44
CA PRO A 187 7.59 3.75 -7.51
C PRO A 187 7.83 4.39 -8.89
N GLY A 188 7.50 3.66 -9.97
CA GLY A 188 7.66 4.17 -11.33
C GLY A 188 6.78 5.38 -11.60
N LEU A 189 5.51 5.35 -11.17
CA LEU A 189 4.59 6.47 -11.34
C LEU A 189 5.06 7.72 -10.57
N ALA A 190 5.53 7.55 -9.33
CA ALA A 190 6.09 8.65 -8.55
C ALA A 190 7.30 9.29 -9.26
N GLU A 191 8.22 8.47 -9.78
CA GLU A 191 9.38 8.94 -10.53
C GLU A 191 9.00 9.65 -11.85
N ALA A 192 7.96 9.17 -12.55
CA ALA A 192 7.45 9.83 -13.76
C ALA A 192 6.92 11.25 -13.44
N VAL A 193 6.17 11.38 -12.34
CA VAL A 193 5.68 12.68 -11.87
C VAL A 193 6.84 13.61 -11.50
N ILE A 194 7.87 13.12 -10.82
CA ILE A 194 9.05 13.91 -10.42
C ILE A 194 9.83 14.44 -11.65
N LYS A 195 9.88 13.68 -12.74
CA LYS A 195 10.70 14.01 -13.91
C LYS A 195 10.08 14.99 -14.89
N ASP A 196 8.77 15.19 -14.85
CA ASP A 196 8.06 16.06 -15.80
C ASP A 196 7.32 17.17 -15.05
N LYS A 197 7.70 18.43 -15.29
CA LYS A 197 7.13 19.61 -14.61
C LYS A 197 5.64 19.84 -14.93
N LEU A 198 5.15 19.31 -16.04
CA LEU A 198 3.76 19.44 -16.47
C LEU A 198 2.94 18.18 -16.16
N SER A 199 3.50 17.27 -15.38
CA SER A 199 2.91 15.99 -15.05
C SER A 199 1.66 16.09 -14.17
N PHE A 200 0.78 15.12 -14.37
CA PHE A 200 -0.32 14.81 -13.49
C PHE A 200 -0.45 13.28 -13.35
N GLY A 201 -0.39 12.79 -12.13
CA GLY A 201 -0.54 11.38 -11.81
C GLY A 201 -1.36 11.15 -10.53
N PHE A 202 -1.29 9.94 -9.99
CA PHE A 202 -1.89 9.59 -8.70
C PHE A 202 -1.03 8.54 -8.01
N ASN A 203 -0.78 8.72 -6.72
CA ASN A 203 0.07 7.81 -5.94
C ASN A 203 -0.58 7.44 -4.60
N ASN A 204 -0.30 6.24 -4.12
CA ASN A 204 -0.63 5.90 -2.74
C ASN A 204 0.13 6.82 -1.76
N THR A 205 -0.44 7.05 -0.59
CA THR A 205 0.10 7.97 0.43
C THR A 205 1.60 7.77 0.68
N ASN A 206 2.07 6.53 0.81
CA ASN A 206 3.48 6.18 1.09
C ASN A 206 4.43 6.38 -0.10
N TYR A 207 3.92 6.72 -1.28
CA TYR A 207 4.71 7.09 -2.45
C TYR A 207 4.64 8.58 -2.76
N ALA A 208 3.73 9.30 -2.13
CA ALA A 208 3.62 10.75 -2.19
C ALA A 208 4.36 11.43 -1.01
N TYR A 209 4.42 10.78 0.15
CA TYR A 209 5.10 11.26 1.35
C TYR A 209 6.26 10.36 1.77
N ASP A 210 7.24 10.94 2.43
CA ASP A 210 8.32 10.24 3.13
C ASP A 210 7.88 9.98 4.59
N ILE A 211 7.79 8.72 4.97
CA ILE A 211 7.33 8.31 6.30
C ILE A 211 8.24 8.83 7.41
N LYS A 212 9.56 8.90 7.16
CA LYS A 212 10.54 9.27 8.18
C LYS A 212 10.49 10.75 8.53
N THR A 213 10.28 11.59 7.51
CA THR A 213 10.27 13.05 7.68
C THR A 213 8.85 13.60 7.87
N GLY A 214 7.82 12.83 7.49
CA GLY A 214 6.43 13.29 7.44
C GLY A 214 6.14 14.32 6.36
N SER A 215 7.12 14.60 5.50
CA SER A 215 7.04 15.57 4.40
C SER A 215 6.70 14.90 3.09
N LYS A 216 6.21 15.67 2.12
CA LYS A 216 6.08 15.18 0.75
C LYS A 216 7.44 14.75 0.19
N ARG A 217 7.45 13.74 -0.66
CA ARG A 217 8.68 13.31 -1.34
C ARG A 217 9.23 14.46 -2.19
N PRO A 218 10.56 14.67 -2.20
CA PRO A 218 11.16 15.70 -3.06
C PRO A 218 10.71 15.54 -4.50
N GLY A 219 10.24 16.62 -5.11
CA GLY A 219 9.74 16.66 -6.48
C GLY A 219 8.26 16.31 -6.65
N ILE A 220 7.57 15.88 -5.57
CA ILE A 220 6.11 15.63 -5.58
C ILE A 220 5.37 16.71 -4.80
N GLU A 221 4.27 17.18 -5.38
CA GLU A 221 3.25 17.96 -4.71
C GLU A 221 1.88 17.31 -4.92
N ILE A 222 0.92 17.61 -4.03
CA ILE A 222 -0.45 17.13 -4.14
C ILE A 222 -1.30 18.22 -4.77
N ALA A 223 -2.10 17.86 -5.78
CA ALA A 223 -3.15 18.71 -6.29
C ALA A 223 -4.38 18.56 -5.36
N PRO A 224 -4.73 19.56 -4.54
CA PRO A 224 -5.82 19.42 -3.59
C PRO A 224 -7.15 19.14 -4.29
N ILE A 225 -7.99 18.34 -3.66
CA ILE A 225 -9.36 18.07 -4.13
C ILE A 225 -10.27 19.18 -3.60
N ASP A 226 -10.86 19.95 -4.51
CA ASP A 226 -11.98 20.85 -4.23
C ASP A 226 -13.24 20.00 -4.14
N ILE A 227 -13.62 19.61 -2.92
CA ILE A 227 -14.68 18.62 -2.66
C ILE A 227 -16.05 19.23 -2.89
N ASN A 228 -16.20 20.51 -2.54
CA ASN A 228 -17.48 21.23 -2.65
C ASN A 228 -17.65 21.99 -3.97
N ALA A 229 -16.61 21.95 -4.84
CA ALA A 229 -16.57 22.56 -6.17
C ALA A 229 -16.83 24.07 -6.19
N ASN A 230 -16.30 24.79 -5.18
CA ASN A 230 -16.48 26.24 -5.07
C ASN A 230 -15.32 27.06 -5.70
N GLY A 231 -14.30 26.37 -6.24
CA GLY A 231 -13.17 26.99 -6.95
C GLY A 231 -12.06 27.51 -6.04
N LYS A 232 -12.03 27.09 -4.77
CA LYS A 232 -10.96 27.37 -3.80
C LYS A 232 -10.81 26.20 -2.84
N ILE A 233 -9.67 26.10 -2.18
CA ILE A 233 -9.47 25.14 -1.10
C ILE A 233 -9.87 25.79 0.22
N ASP A 234 -10.93 25.29 0.82
CA ASP A 234 -11.37 25.71 2.14
C ASP A 234 -10.47 25.09 3.25
N PRO A 235 -10.42 25.66 4.47
CA PRO A 235 -9.55 25.14 5.54
C PRO A 235 -9.78 23.66 5.87
N GLU A 236 -11.00 23.14 5.70
CA GLU A 236 -11.35 21.75 5.93
C GLU A 236 -10.81 20.81 4.82
N GLU A 237 -10.52 21.36 3.65
CA GLU A 237 -9.98 20.65 2.49
C GLU A 237 -8.45 20.71 2.42
N ASP A 238 -7.83 21.68 3.11
CA ASP A 238 -6.37 21.85 3.15
C ASP A 238 -5.70 20.87 4.12
N VAL A 239 -5.78 19.60 3.79
CA VAL A 239 -5.25 18.50 4.61
C VAL A 239 -3.87 18.00 4.16
N TYR A 240 -3.29 18.59 3.11
CA TYR A 240 -2.12 18.07 2.41
C TYR A 240 -0.78 18.61 2.92
N GLY A 241 -0.78 19.40 3.98
CA GLY A 241 0.43 20.06 4.52
C GLY A 241 1.48 19.08 5.05
N SER A 242 1.05 17.98 5.66
CA SER A 242 1.93 16.91 6.18
C SER A 242 1.31 15.53 6.01
N PHE A 243 2.14 14.49 6.12
CA PHE A 243 1.65 13.13 6.10
C PHE A 243 0.63 12.84 7.22
N SER A 244 0.92 13.32 8.42
CA SER A 244 0.02 13.18 9.58
C SER A 244 -1.35 13.83 9.33
N SER A 245 -1.39 15.01 8.72
CA SER A 245 -2.66 15.69 8.40
C SER A 245 -3.50 14.88 7.41
N VAL A 246 -2.86 14.29 6.40
CA VAL A 246 -3.54 13.39 5.43
C VAL A 246 -4.10 12.16 6.14
N LEU A 247 -3.31 11.49 6.98
CA LEU A 247 -3.78 10.31 7.71
C LEU A 247 -4.94 10.63 8.65
N GLN A 248 -4.88 11.78 9.33
CA GLN A 248 -5.98 12.27 10.18
C GLN A 248 -7.25 12.54 9.37
N SER A 249 -7.13 13.17 8.19
CA SER A 249 -8.28 13.44 7.32
C SER A 249 -8.93 12.16 6.78
N ILE A 250 -8.14 11.13 6.46
CA ILE A 250 -8.64 9.81 6.07
C ILE A 250 -9.37 9.15 7.25
N SER A 251 -8.78 9.18 8.44
CA SER A 251 -9.37 8.60 9.65
C SER A 251 -10.67 9.29 10.05
N ALA A 252 -10.75 10.60 9.86
CA ALA A 252 -11.94 11.41 10.17
C ALA A 252 -13.02 11.36 9.07
N GLY A 253 -12.78 10.68 7.94
CA GLY A 253 -13.70 10.64 6.80
C GLY A 253 -13.83 11.96 6.04
N ILE A 254 -12.90 12.90 6.23
CA ILE A 254 -12.82 14.18 5.49
C ILE A 254 -12.29 13.89 4.08
N TYR A 255 -11.19 13.12 3.98
CA TYR A 255 -10.70 12.69 2.67
C TYR A 255 -11.66 11.69 2.04
N PRO A 256 -12.04 11.82 0.75
CA PRO A 256 -13.08 10.99 0.13
C PRO A 256 -12.76 9.49 0.15
N SER A 257 -13.79 8.65 0.27
CA SER A 257 -13.67 7.20 0.18
C SER A 257 -14.68 6.63 -0.82
N PRO A 258 -14.27 6.18 -2.04
CA PRO A 258 -12.90 6.29 -2.56
C PRO A 258 -12.48 7.76 -2.75
N PRO A 259 -11.19 8.09 -2.86
CA PRO A 259 -10.03 7.21 -3.07
C PRO A 259 -9.32 6.71 -1.80
N ALA A 260 -9.83 6.97 -0.57
CA ALA A 260 -9.43 6.19 0.60
C ALA A 260 -10.04 4.77 0.52
N ARG A 261 -9.33 3.77 1.04
CA ARG A 261 -9.73 2.36 0.91
C ARG A 261 -9.06 1.46 1.93
N GLU A 262 -9.71 0.35 2.22
CA GLU A 262 -9.15 -0.74 3.04
C GLU A 262 -8.18 -1.59 2.21
N LEU A 263 -7.12 -2.09 2.86
CA LEU A 263 -6.12 -3.00 2.31
C LEU A 263 -6.23 -4.36 2.96
N TYR A 264 -5.96 -5.43 2.19
CA TYR A 264 -6.27 -6.80 2.59
C TYR A 264 -5.10 -7.76 2.39
N PHE A 265 -5.06 -8.80 3.24
CA PHE A 265 -4.51 -10.08 2.81
C PHE A 265 -5.62 -10.92 2.19
N VAL A 266 -5.29 -11.58 1.07
CA VAL A 266 -6.15 -12.53 0.39
C VAL A 266 -5.46 -13.88 0.25
N ALA A 267 -6.24 -14.97 0.23
CA ALA A 267 -5.75 -16.31 0.00
C ALA A 267 -6.80 -17.12 -0.78
N LYS A 268 -6.40 -18.23 -1.41
CA LYS A 268 -7.30 -19.12 -2.17
C LYS A 268 -8.46 -19.64 -1.32
N ALA A 269 -8.17 -19.95 -0.06
CA ALA A 269 -9.11 -20.39 0.96
C ALA A 269 -8.52 -19.99 2.31
N LYS A 270 -9.22 -20.26 3.43
CA LYS A 270 -8.65 -20.07 4.76
C LYS A 270 -7.30 -20.79 4.86
N PRO A 271 -6.21 -20.08 5.20
CA PRO A 271 -4.91 -20.70 5.35
C PRO A 271 -4.93 -21.84 6.38
N THR A 272 -4.23 -22.94 6.11
CA THR A 272 -4.09 -24.08 7.02
C THR A 272 -2.70 -24.18 7.65
N LYS A 273 -1.72 -23.48 7.08
CA LYS A 273 -0.34 -23.42 7.58
C LYS A 273 -0.29 -22.59 8.84
N LYS A 274 0.03 -23.24 9.97
CA LYS A 274 0.02 -22.59 11.31
C LYS A 274 0.81 -21.27 11.33
N ALA A 275 2.01 -21.25 10.75
CA ALA A 275 2.84 -20.04 10.70
C ALA A 275 2.16 -18.87 9.99
N VAL A 276 1.37 -19.14 8.94
CA VAL A 276 0.61 -18.11 8.21
C VAL A 276 -0.54 -17.59 9.07
N LEU A 277 -1.28 -18.48 9.73
CA LEU A 277 -2.37 -18.09 10.63
C LEU A 277 -1.86 -17.28 11.83
N ASP A 278 -0.75 -17.70 12.43
CA ASP A 278 -0.12 -17.00 13.55
C ASP A 278 0.33 -15.60 13.11
N PHE A 279 0.94 -15.47 11.93
CA PHE A 279 1.35 -14.17 11.38
C PHE A 279 0.13 -13.25 11.10
N ILE A 280 -0.93 -13.76 10.46
CA ILE A 280 -2.16 -12.98 10.25
C ILE A 280 -2.75 -12.53 11.59
N LYS A 281 -2.83 -13.43 12.58
CA LYS A 281 -3.31 -13.08 13.90
C LYS A 281 -2.47 -11.96 14.52
N TRP A 282 -1.15 -12.10 14.46
CA TRP A 282 -0.22 -11.09 14.98
C TRP A 282 -0.41 -9.73 14.26
N THR A 283 -0.59 -9.70 12.92
CA THR A 283 -0.86 -8.44 12.19
C THR A 283 -2.18 -7.78 12.62
N LEU A 284 -3.17 -8.55 13.06
CA LEU A 284 -4.46 -8.05 13.54
C LEU A 284 -4.47 -7.72 15.06
N THR A 285 -3.40 -8.04 15.78
CA THR A 285 -3.25 -7.78 17.22
C THR A 285 -2.01 -6.90 17.48
N GLU A 286 -0.89 -7.48 17.83
CA GLU A 286 0.36 -6.78 18.17
C GLU A 286 0.89 -5.94 17.01
N GLY A 287 0.71 -6.41 15.77
CA GLY A 287 1.13 -5.70 14.56
C GLY A 287 0.42 -4.37 14.32
N GLN A 288 -0.77 -4.17 14.93
CA GLN A 288 -1.55 -2.94 14.79
C GLN A 288 -0.81 -1.70 15.35
N GLN A 289 0.06 -1.86 16.35
CA GLN A 289 0.86 -0.75 16.90
C GLN A 289 1.78 -0.10 15.88
N HIS A 290 2.15 -0.82 14.80
CA HIS A 290 3.06 -0.33 13.77
C HIS A 290 2.36 0.41 12.61
N ILE A 291 1.03 0.40 12.55
CA ILE A 291 0.27 0.92 11.41
C ILE A 291 0.50 2.41 11.21
N THR A 292 0.30 3.21 12.26
CA THR A 292 0.41 4.68 12.15
C THR A 292 1.85 5.12 11.86
N GLU A 293 2.84 4.51 12.52
CA GLU A 293 4.25 4.82 12.24
C GLU A 293 4.69 4.41 10.84
N ALA A 294 4.04 3.39 10.25
CA ALA A 294 4.28 2.96 8.87
C ALA A 294 3.50 3.79 7.83
N GLY A 295 2.73 4.80 8.26
CA GLY A 295 2.02 5.72 7.38
C GLY A 295 0.68 5.20 6.88
N TYR A 296 -0.05 4.47 7.71
CA TYR A 296 -1.39 3.97 7.40
C TYR A 296 -2.38 4.34 8.51
N VAL A 297 -3.67 4.15 8.22
CA VAL A 297 -4.76 4.38 9.17
C VAL A 297 -5.29 3.04 9.68
N PRO A 298 -5.38 2.84 11.02
CA PRO A 298 -5.97 1.62 11.57
C PRO A 298 -7.43 1.44 11.12
N ILE A 299 -7.84 0.19 10.94
CA ILE A 299 -9.26 -0.15 10.78
C ILE A 299 -9.96 -0.15 12.14
N GLU A 300 -11.30 -0.04 12.11
CA GLU A 300 -12.13 -0.06 13.31
C GLU A 300 -11.97 -1.35 14.11
N GLN A 301 -12.01 -1.25 15.44
CA GLN A 301 -11.79 -2.39 16.34
C GLN A 301 -12.80 -3.52 16.13
N GLU A 302 -14.04 -3.18 15.82
CA GLU A 302 -15.09 -4.18 15.51
C GLU A 302 -14.74 -5.00 14.26
N LYS A 303 -14.16 -4.35 13.24
CA LYS A 303 -13.67 -5.07 12.05
C LYS A 303 -12.52 -6.01 12.41
N ILE A 304 -11.57 -5.58 13.24
CA ILE A 304 -10.47 -6.44 13.72
C ILE A 304 -11.04 -7.68 14.38
N TYR A 305 -12.01 -7.54 15.31
CA TYR A 305 -12.65 -8.68 15.94
C TYR A 305 -13.33 -9.59 14.93
N SER A 306 -14.04 -9.06 13.96
CA SER A 306 -14.69 -9.86 12.91
C SER A 306 -13.69 -10.65 12.06
N TYR A 307 -12.52 -10.08 11.78
CA TYR A 307 -11.46 -10.77 11.03
C TYR A 307 -10.73 -11.82 11.87
N LEU A 308 -10.56 -11.59 13.18
CA LEU A 308 -10.02 -12.59 14.10
C LEU A 308 -10.95 -13.83 14.21
N GLU A 309 -12.29 -13.63 14.17
CA GLU A 309 -13.23 -14.75 14.12
C GLU A 309 -13.07 -15.62 12.87
N LYS A 310 -12.70 -15.05 11.73
CA LYS A 310 -12.42 -15.83 10.50
C LYS A 310 -11.18 -16.74 10.64
N LEU A 311 -10.32 -16.51 11.65
CA LEU A 311 -9.13 -17.34 11.89
C LEU A 311 -9.47 -18.60 12.73
N LYS A 312 -10.58 -18.59 13.48
CA LYS A 312 -11.06 -19.76 14.21
C LYS A 312 -11.61 -20.82 13.25
#